data_2f55cc3108e0bcdbccf7b0fa5c112234
#
_entry.id   2f55cc3108e0bcdbccf7b0fa5c112234
#
_cell.length_a   1.000
_cell.length_b   1.000
_cell.length_c   1.000
_cell.angle_alpha   90.00
_cell.angle_beta   90.00
_cell.angle_gamma   90.00
#
_symmetry.space_group_name_H-M   'P 1'
#
loop_
_entity.id
_entity.type
_entity.pdbx_description
1 polymer ?
#
loop_
_entity_poly.entity_id
_entity_poly.type
_entity_poly.pdbx_seq_one_letter_code
_entity_poly.pdbx_strand_id
1 'polypeptide(L)'
;MSDDLLQFRGSPGSPYTRKMLAVVRYRRIPYRFLQAEDPDLPRPKVGLIPIFYFPDSHGEIQAEVDSTPIIRRLEAEYPGRSVIPEDPAVAFINYLLEDYGDEWLTKAMFHYRWYYEDDIEMAGSVLPHYADVSQPDELMAEMKKIFSDRQISRLYVVGSNDVTAPVIEDSYRRFLDALNNHLKELPFLMGARPGSADFACFGQLTQLTQFDPTPARIAATSYPRVHAWVSKMEDQSGLEPSADGFVSPDDFPATLGAILKEAGRTYVPVMLANAAAIDQGLEQVTVEVDGSTWTQEPFPYQAKCLQWLRIEYSRLDGEDRERTDQILAGTGCDELFNRKD
;
A
#
# COMPACT_ATOMS: atom_id res chain seq x y z
N MET A 1 14.28 -11.74 -30.15
CA MET A 1 13.30 -11.84 -29.05
C MET A 1 13.24 -10.47 -28.45
N SER A 2 12.05 -9.90 -28.41
CA SER A 2 11.74 -8.47 -28.40
C SER A 2 12.37 -7.69 -27.23
N ASP A 3 12.89 -6.49 -27.58
CA ASP A 3 13.33 -5.45 -26.63
C ASP A 3 12.15 -4.78 -25.87
N ASP A 4 10.96 -5.37 -25.92
CA ASP A 4 9.70 -4.79 -25.42
C ASP A 4 9.30 -5.28 -24.01
N LEU A 5 10.25 -5.75 -23.20
CA LEU A 5 9.95 -6.15 -21.84
C LEU A 5 9.88 -4.92 -20.92
N LEU A 6 8.78 -4.80 -20.18
CA LEU A 6 8.69 -3.81 -19.10
C LEU A 6 9.83 -4.04 -18.10
N GLN A 7 10.69 -3.04 -17.92
CA GLN A 7 11.80 -3.17 -16.99
C GLN A 7 11.50 -2.38 -15.71
N PHE A 8 11.78 -2.99 -14.56
CA PHE A 8 11.73 -2.27 -13.30
C PHE A 8 12.68 -2.86 -12.27
N ARG A 9 13.16 -2.00 -11.37
CA ARG A 9 14.06 -2.35 -10.28
C ARG A 9 13.36 -2.27 -8.94
N GLY A 10 13.68 -3.20 -8.05
CA GLY A 10 13.14 -3.21 -6.70
C GLY A 10 13.87 -4.16 -5.77
N SER A 11 13.29 -4.38 -4.58
CA SER A 11 13.84 -5.30 -3.58
C SER A 11 12.70 -6.09 -2.94
N PRO A 12 12.89 -7.38 -2.62
CA PRO A 12 11.90 -8.21 -1.92
C PRO A 12 11.45 -7.66 -0.57
N GLY A 13 12.31 -6.87 0.10
CA GLY A 13 12.00 -6.23 1.37
C GLY A 13 11.15 -4.96 1.27
N SER A 14 10.81 -4.53 0.05
CA SER A 14 9.93 -3.38 -0.19
C SER A 14 8.49 -3.83 -0.44
N PRO A 15 7.52 -3.39 0.36
CA PRO A 15 6.10 -3.72 0.15
C PRO A 15 5.59 -3.25 -1.21
N TYR A 16 6.01 -2.07 -1.67
CA TYR A 16 5.62 -1.54 -2.97
C TYR A 16 6.23 -2.32 -4.15
N THR A 17 7.44 -2.87 -3.97
CA THR A 17 8.02 -3.81 -4.96
C THR A 17 7.19 -5.08 -5.03
N ARG A 18 6.76 -5.62 -3.87
CA ARG A 18 5.90 -6.81 -3.80
C ARG A 18 4.54 -6.55 -4.44
N LYS A 19 3.91 -5.40 -4.13
CA LYS A 19 2.67 -4.92 -4.78
C LYS A 19 2.81 -4.99 -6.30
N MET A 20 3.83 -4.34 -6.86
CA MET A 20 3.96 -4.21 -8.31
C MET A 20 4.36 -5.52 -9.01
N LEU A 21 5.19 -6.38 -8.36
CA LEU A 21 5.47 -7.73 -8.88
C LEU A 21 4.19 -8.56 -9.01
N ALA A 22 3.32 -8.53 -8.01
CA ALA A 22 2.05 -9.26 -8.06
C ALA A 22 1.10 -8.70 -9.11
N VAL A 23 1.03 -7.37 -9.28
CA VAL A 23 0.24 -6.71 -10.34
C VAL A 23 0.70 -7.17 -11.73
N VAL A 24 1.99 -7.09 -12.05
CA VAL A 24 2.48 -7.45 -13.39
C VAL A 24 2.31 -8.95 -13.66
N ARG A 25 2.46 -9.82 -12.65
CA ARG A 25 2.19 -11.27 -12.76
C ARG A 25 0.72 -11.53 -13.04
N TYR A 26 -0.19 -10.97 -12.21
CA TYR A 26 -1.64 -11.11 -12.42
C TYR A 26 -2.05 -10.63 -13.81
N ARG A 27 -1.57 -9.48 -14.25
CA ARG A 27 -1.88 -8.89 -15.55
C ARG A 27 -1.18 -9.60 -16.72
N ARG A 28 -0.28 -10.55 -16.43
CA ARG A 28 0.55 -11.28 -17.43
C ARG A 28 1.33 -10.32 -18.33
N ILE A 29 1.78 -9.17 -17.77
CA ILE A 29 2.64 -8.23 -18.48
C ILE A 29 4.04 -8.85 -18.56
N PRO A 30 4.65 -8.99 -19.73
CA PRO A 30 6.03 -9.46 -19.83
C PRO A 30 7.00 -8.47 -19.20
N TYR A 31 7.85 -8.92 -18.27
CA TYR A 31 8.74 -8.02 -17.56
C TYR A 31 10.13 -8.59 -17.31
N ARG A 32 11.07 -7.68 -17.06
CA ARG A 32 12.41 -7.96 -16.54
C ARG A 32 12.57 -7.26 -15.19
N PHE A 33 12.71 -8.04 -14.13
CA PHE A 33 12.93 -7.53 -12.79
C PHE A 33 14.41 -7.40 -12.48
N LEU A 34 14.86 -6.20 -12.13
CA LEU A 34 16.24 -5.88 -11.80
C LEU A 34 16.39 -5.79 -10.27
N GLN A 35 17.26 -6.59 -9.69
CA GLN A 35 17.54 -6.57 -8.24
C GLN A 35 18.74 -5.68 -7.90
N ALA A 36 19.61 -5.38 -8.86
CA ALA A 36 20.75 -4.48 -8.70
C ALA A 36 20.59 -3.22 -9.55
N GLU A 37 21.38 -2.18 -9.24
CA GLU A 37 21.48 -1.00 -10.12
C GLU A 37 22.11 -1.39 -11.46
N ASP A 38 21.51 -0.85 -12.51
CA ASP A 38 22.08 -0.89 -13.86
C ASP A 38 22.59 0.55 -14.15
N PRO A 39 23.91 0.73 -14.37
CA PRO A 39 24.49 2.06 -14.58
C PRO A 39 24.04 2.73 -15.88
N ASP A 40 23.52 1.94 -16.83
CA ASP A 40 23.03 2.45 -18.11
C ASP A 40 21.59 2.96 -18.02
N LEU A 41 20.89 2.71 -16.91
CA LEU A 41 19.51 3.17 -16.70
C LEU A 41 19.47 4.49 -15.89
N PRO A 42 18.50 5.39 -16.21
CA PRO A 42 18.37 6.65 -15.51
C PRO A 42 18.00 6.46 -14.05
N ARG A 43 18.38 7.42 -13.21
CA ARG A 43 17.99 7.45 -11.79
C ARG A 43 16.73 8.29 -11.62
N PRO A 44 15.80 7.87 -10.75
CA PRO A 44 14.61 8.66 -10.46
C PRO A 44 14.97 9.92 -9.66
N LYS A 45 14.12 10.94 -9.73
CA LYS A 45 14.27 12.18 -8.94
C LYS A 45 14.20 11.94 -7.44
N VAL A 46 13.44 10.93 -7.03
CA VAL A 46 13.27 10.53 -5.62
C VAL A 46 13.74 9.09 -5.48
N GLY A 47 14.59 8.81 -4.52
CA GLY A 47 15.19 7.48 -4.28
C GLY A 47 14.22 6.49 -3.63
N LEU A 48 13.11 6.20 -4.30
CA LEU A 48 12.11 5.22 -3.89
C LEU A 48 12.18 3.98 -4.80
N ILE A 49 11.67 2.86 -4.32
CA ILE A 49 11.52 1.60 -5.06
C ILE A 49 10.08 1.10 -4.92
N PRO A 50 9.53 0.44 -5.98
CA PRO A 50 10.18 0.08 -7.24
C PRO A 50 10.37 1.27 -8.19
N ILE A 51 11.37 1.16 -9.07
CA ILE A 51 11.65 2.11 -10.15
C ILE A 51 11.28 1.44 -11.46
N PHE A 52 10.35 2.04 -12.20
CA PHE A 52 9.95 1.59 -13.53
C PHE A 52 10.65 2.41 -14.60
N TYR A 53 11.01 1.75 -15.70
CA TYR A 53 11.71 2.36 -16.82
C TYR A 53 10.80 2.36 -18.04
N PHE A 54 10.36 3.56 -18.42
CA PHE A 54 9.44 3.76 -19.52
C PHE A 54 10.05 4.67 -20.59
N PRO A 55 9.80 4.43 -21.88
CA PRO A 55 10.13 5.40 -22.91
C PRO A 55 9.22 6.63 -22.81
N ASP A 56 9.79 7.79 -23.01
CA ASP A 56 9.03 9.03 -23.23
C ASP A 56 8.58 9.16 -24.72
N SER A 57 7.97 10.30 -25.06
CA SER A 57 7.50 10.57 -26.42
C SER A 57 8.60 10.63 -27.49
N HIS A 58 9.88 10.71 -27.10
CA HIS A 58 11.05 10.72 -27.97
C HIS A 58 11.77 9.36 -27.99
N GLY A 59 11.29 8.38 -27.20
CA GLY A 59 11.90 7.07 -27.06
C GLY A 59 13.03 7.02 -26.01
N GLU A 60 13.28 8.14 -25.29
CA GLU A 60 14.28 8.18 -24.22
C GLU A 60 13.73 7.55 -22.94
N ILE A 61 14.50 6.66 -22.33
CA ILE A 61 14.07 5.96 -21.11
C ILE A 61 14.05 6.90 -19.91
N GLN A 62 12.91 6.95 -19.23
CA GLN A 62 12.68 7.71 -18.01
C GLN A 62 12.49 6.76 -16.82
N ALA A 63 13.00 7.15 -15.66
CA ALA A 63 12.80 6.42 -14.41
C ALA A 63 11.60 6.99 -13.65
N GLU A 64 10.56 6.17 -13.46
CA GLU A 64 9.33 6.54 -12.76
C GLU A 64 9.19 5.75 -11.46
N VAL A 65 8.68 6.39 -10.43
CA VAL A 65 8.37 5.83 -9.12
C VAL A 65 6.92 6.15 -8.77
N ASP A 66 6.41 5.57 -7.69
CA ASP A 66 5.03 5.65 -7.24
C ASP A 66 4.10 4.64 -7.93
N SER A 67 3.68 3.65 -7.14
CA SER A 67 2.94 2.49 -7.66
C SER A 67 1.56 2.85 -8.21
N THR A 68 0.86 3.81 -7.60
CA THR A 68 -0.50 4.16 -7.97
C THR A 68 -0.60 4.78 -9.38
N PRO A 69 0.14 5.84 -9.74
CA PRO A 69 0.15 6.33 -11.12
C PRO A 69 0.73 5.31 -12.11
N ILE A 70 1.71 4.49 -11.70
CA ILE A 70 2.26 3.43 -12.57
C ILE A 70 1.19 2.38 -12.89
N ILE A 71 0.37 1.94 -11.93
CA ILE A 71 -0.75 1.04 -12.21
C ILE A 71 -1.67 1.63 -13.28
N ARG A 72 -2.04 2.91 -13.18
CA ARG A 72 -2.91 3.57 -14.17
C ARG A 72 -2.27 3.68 -15.55
N ARG A 73 -0.96 3.91 -15.60
CA ARG A 73 -0.20 3.85 -16.85
C ARG A 73 -0.23 2.45 -17.45
N LEU A 74 0.02 1.42 -16.65
CA LEU A 74 -0.05 0.02 -17.10
C LEU A 74 -1.45 -0.37 -17.58
N GLU A 75 -2.53 0.14 -16.94
CA GLU A 75 -3.90 -0.06 -17.42
C GLU A 75 -4.12 0.48 -18.84
N ALA A 76 -3.55 1.64 -19.13
CA ALA A 76 -3.67 2.27 -20.45
C ALA A 76 -2.80 1.60 -21.52
N GLU A 77 -1.59 1.13 -21.15
CA GLU A 77 -0.63 0.57 -22.10
C GLU A 77 -0.84 -0.93 -22.38
N TYR A 78 -1.38 -1.69 -21.41
CA TYR A 78 -1.55 -3.14 -21.49
C TYR A 78 -3.03 -3.51 -21.31
N PRO A 79 -3.79 -3.81 -22.36
CA PRO A 79 -5.20 -4.14 -22.25
C PRO A 79 -5.43 -5.51 -21.58
N GLY A 80 -6.59 -5.65 -20.96
CA GLY A 80 -7.05 -6.89 -20.32
C GLY A 80 -6.56 -7.08 -18.89
N ARG A 81 -7.25 -7.97 -18.18
CA ARG A 81 -6.98 -8.33 -16.77
C ARG A 81 -6.83 -7.11 -15.86
N SER A 82 -7.69 -6.09 -16.07
CA SER A 82 -7.68 -4.83 -15.31
C SER A 82 -7.74 -5.10 -13.80
N VAL A 83 -7.01 -4.29 -13.02
CA VAL A 83 -7.09 -4.23 -11.56
C VAL A 83 -7.90 -3.03 -11.09
N ILE A 84 -8.50 -2.31 -12.02
CA ILE A 84 -9.43 -1.20 -11.76
C ILE A 84 -10.82 -1.64 -12.20
N PRO A 85 -11.84 -1.65 -11.32
CA PRO A 85 -13.22 -1.93 -11.66
C PRO A 85 -13.76 -1.00 -12.76
N GLU A 86 -14.68 -1.51 -13.59
CA GLU A 86 -15.30 -0.71 -14.65
C GLU A 86 -16.39 0.23 -14.10
N ASP A 87 -17.12 -0.19 -13.05
CA ASP A 87 -18.10 0.66 -12.38
C ASP A 87 -17.39 1.81 -11.64
N PRO A 88 -17.76 3.08 -11.90
CA PRO A 88 -17.02 4.23 -11.34
C PRO A 88 -17.10 4.33 -9.82
N ALA A 89 -18.23 3.94 -9.20
CA ALA A 89 -18.35 3.96 -7.74
C ALA A 89 -17.42 2.90 -7.12
N VAL A 90 -17.41 1.68 -7.67
CA VAL A 90 -16.53 0.60 -7.20
C VAL A 90 -15.05 0.91 -7.50
N ALA A 91 -14.75 1.53 -8.64
CA ALA A 91 -13.41 1.99 -8.97
C ALA A 91 -12.89 3.01 -7.97
N PHE A 92 -13.76 3.92 -7.53
CA PHE A 92 -13.42 4.89 -6.49
C PHE A 92 -13.17 4.23 -5.13
N ILE A 93 -14.00 3.29 -4.71
CA ILE A 93 -13.79 2.53 -3.46
C ILE A 93 -12.48 1.73 -3.53
N ASN A 94 -12.20 1.10 -4.67
CA ASN A 94 -10.92 0.41 -4.91
C ASN A 94 -9.73 1.38 -4.78
N TYR A 95 -9.84 2.60 -5.32
CA TYR A 95 -8.80 3.62 -5.19
C TYR A 95 -8.60 4.09 -3.73
N LEU A 96 -9.69 4.33 -3.02
CA LEU A 96 -9.65 4.71 -1.59
C LEU A 96 -8.97 3.61 -0.74
N LEU A 97 -9.30 2.34 -0.98
CA LEU A 97 -8.69 1.22 -0.27
C LEU A 97 -7.25 0.93 -0.71
N GLU A 98 -6.88 1.23 -1.96
CA GLU A 98 -5.49 1.24 -2.41
C GLU A 98 -4.67 2.26 -1.62
N ASP A 99 -5.16 3.50 -1.52
CA ASP A 99 -4.51 4.56 -0.75
C ASP A 99 -4.42 4.23 0.76
N TYR A 100 -5.47 3.67 1.34
CA TYR A 100 -5.44 3.15 2.72
C TYR A 100 -4.34 2.09 2.90
N GLY A 101 -4.21 1.15 1.98
CA GLY A 101 -3.17 0.13 2.00
C GLY A 101 -1.76 0.75 1.92
N ASP A 102 -1.57 1.70 1.03
CA ASP A 102 -0.28 2.34 0.79
C ASP A 102 0.10 3.33 1.90
N GLU A 103 -0.85 4.09 2.47
CA GLU A 103 -0.58 5.21 3.37
C GLU A 103 -0.84 4.90 4.85
N TRP A 104 -1.70 3.91 5.16
CA TRP A 104 -1.97 3.52 6.55
C TRP A 104 -1.30 2.21 6.94
N LEU A 105 -1.46 1.13 6.17
CA LEU A 105 -0.83 -0.15 6.52
C LEU A 105 0.69 -0.08 6.48
N THR A 106 1.27 0.83 5.69
CA THR A 106 2.70 1.12 5.71
C THR A 106 3.18 1.63 7.06
N LYS A 107 2.32 2.34 7.83
CA LYS A 107 2.66 2.78 9.18
C LYS A 107 2.87 1.58 10.11
N ALA A 108 1.96 0.61 10.05
CA ALA A 108 2.10 -0.63 10.81
C ALA A 108 3.35 -1.42 10.37
N MET A 109 3.57 -1.56 9.05
CA MET A 109 4.72 -2.29 8.52
C MET A 109 6.04 -1.67 8.98
N PHE A 110 6.19 -0.36 8.84
CA PHE A 110 7.43 0.32 9.19
C PHE A 110 7.62 0.39 10.72
N HIS A 111 6.53 0.58 11.47
CA HIS A 111 6.53 0.54 12.94
C HIS A 111 7.05 -0.80 13.43
N TYR A 112 6.39 -1.91 13.12
CA TYR A 112 6.82 -3.21 13.61
C TYR A 112 8.27 -3.53 13.24
N ARG A 113 8.70 -3.26 12.04
CA ARG A 113 10.05 -3.53 11.54
C ARG A 113 11.15 -2.78 12.28
N TRP A 114 10.89 -1.54 12.72
CA TRP A 114 11.93 -0.65 13.21
C TRP A 114 11.72 -0.15 14.64
N TYR A 115 10.69 -0.64 15.33
CA TYR A 115 10.37 -0.26 16.71
C TYR A 115 10.76 -1.37 17.70
N TYR A 116 10.58 -2.64 17.36
CA TYR A 116 10.90 -3.79 18.21
C TYR A 116 12.27 -4.37 17.94
N GLU A 117 13.01 -4.70 19.00
CA GLU A 117 14.41 -5.16 18.93
C GLU A 117 14.57 -6.41 18.06
N ASP A 118 13.71 -7.43 18.23
CA ASP A 118 13.75 -8.67 17.45
C ASP A 118 13.52 -8.43 15.95
N ASP A 119 12.61 -7.51 15.61
CA ASP A 119 12.30 -7.15 14.22
C ASP A 119 13.43 -6.31 13.59
N ILE A 120 14.01 -5.37 14.36
CA ILE A 120 15.19 -4.58 13.95
C ILE A 120 16.36 -5.52 13.67
N GLU A 121 16.61 -6.49 14.57
CA GLU A 121 17.71 -7.45 14.44
C GLU A 121 17.56 -8.27 13.17
N MET A 122 16.37 -8.80 12.90
CA MET A 122 16.10 -9.57 11.69
C MET A 122 16.16 -8.71 10.43
N ALA A 123 15.46 -7.58 10.40
CA ALA A 123 15.41 -6.72 9.23
C ALA A 123 16.80 -6.16 8.88
N GLY A 124 17.54 -5.69 9.88
CA GLY A 124 18.91 -5.22 9.71
C GLY A 124 19.87 -6.28 9.18
N SER A 125 19.69 -7.53 9.62
CA SER A 125 20.53 -8.65 9.17
C SER A 125 20.19 -9.12 7.76
N VAL A 126 18.89 -9.13 7.37
CA VAL A 126 18.46 -9.74 6.10
C VAL A 126 18.40 -8.74 4.94
N LEU A 127 17.86 -7.52 5.17
CA LEU A 127 17.60 -6.59 4.07
C LEU A 127 18.84 -6.16 3.27
N PRO A 128 20.03 -5.95 3.85
CA PRO A 128 21.22 -5.64 3.08
C PRO A 128 21.62 -6.75 2.09
N HIS A 129 21.40 -8.03 2.43
CA HIS A 129 21.69 -9.16 1.56
C HIS A 129 20.81 -9.21 0.30
N TYR A 130 19.66 -8.53 0.26
CA TYR A 130 18.86 -8.46 -0.96
C TYR A 130 19.55 -7.69 -2.09
N ALA A 131 20.59 -6.89 -1.80
CA ALA A 131 21.38 -6.25 -2.83
C ALA A 131 22.41 -7.23 -3.41
N ASP A 132 23.09 -8.00 -2.55
CA ASP A 132 24.07 -9.01 -2.95
C ASP A 132 24.31 -9.98 -1.79
N VAL A 133 23.99 -11.25 -1.97
CA VAL A 133 24.16 -12.30 -0.97
C VAL A 133 25.61 -12.81 -0.83
N SER A 134 26.51 -12.41 -1.74
CA SER A 134 27.90 -12.90 -1.80
C SER A 134 28.91 -11.95 -1.13
N GLN A 135 28.42 -10.89 -0.49
CA GLN A 135 29.29 -9.94 0.19
C GLN A 135 29.90 -10.52 1.47
N PRO A 136 31.12 -10.11 1.86
CA PRO A 136 31.78 -10.54 3.10
C PRO A 136 30.95 -10.17 4.35
N ASP A 137 31.00 -11.03 5.38
CA ASP A 137 30.28 -10.87 6.62
C ASP A 137 30.60 -9.55 7.35
N GLU A 138 31.89 -9.11 7.30
CA GLU A 138 32.28 -7.84 7.91
C GLU A 138 31.61 -6.65 7.26
N LEU A 139 31.50 -6.64 5.93
CA LEU A 139 30.78 -5.59 5.21
C LEU A 139 29.28 -5.64 5.52
N MET A 140 28.69 -6.84 5.60
CA MET A 140 27.27 -6.99 5.95
C MET A 140 26.98 -6.52 7.36
N ALA A 141 27.86 -6.74 8.33
CA ALA A 141 27.73 -6.22 9.68
C ALA A 141 27.75 -4.67 9.73
N GLU A 142 28.60 -4.04 8.95
CA GLU A 142 28.63 -2.58 8.81
C GLU A 142 27.36 -2.05 8.13
N MET A 143 26.94 -2.67 7.04
CA MET A 143 25.71 -2.32 6.32
C MET A 143 24.47 -2.47 7.19
N LYS A 144 24.38 -3.54 7.99
CA LYS A 144 23.32 -3.74 8.98
C LYS A 144 23.19 -2.54 9.88
N LYS A 145 24.29 -2.08 10.48
CA LYS A 145 24.28 -0.95 11.41
C LYS A 145 23.83 0.34 10.71
N ILE A 146 24.47 0.69 9.60
CA ILE A 146 24.17 1.92 8.85
C ILE A 146 22.71 1.94 8.40
N PHE A 147 22.23 0.80 7.87
CA PHE A 147 20.87 0.69 7.35
C PHE A 147 19.84 0.77 8.48
N SER A 148 20.02 0.03 9.58
CA SER A 148 19.11 0.05 10.72
C SER A 148 19.04 1.44 11.37
N ASP A 149 20.20 2.05 11.67
CA ASP A 149 20.25 3.37 12.27
C ASP A 149 19.50 4.42 11.42
N ARG A 150 19.70 4.35 10.08
CA ARG A 150 18.99 5.23 9.14
C ARG A 150 17.48 5.01 9.17
N GLN A 151 17.01 3.77 9.22
CA GLN A 151 15.57 3.48 9.19
C GLN A 151 14.91 3.80 10.52
N ILE A 152 15.53 3.47 11.63
CA ILE A 152 15.05 3.82 12.98
C ILE A 152 14.88 5.33 13.11
N SER A 153 15.88 6.11 12.65
CA SER A 153 15.81 7.57 12.67
C SER A 153 14.67 8.15 11.82
N ARG A 154 13.99 7.33 11.01
CA ARG A 154 12.88 7.71 10.12
C ARG A 154 11.50 7.24 10.60
N LEU A 155 11.39 6.68 11.81
CA LEU A 155 10.10 6.28 12.37
C LEU A 155 9.08 7.44 12.41
N TYR A 156 9.57 8.68 12.57
CA TYR A 156 8.75 9.88 12.54
C TYR A 156 7.97 10.06 11.21
N VAL A 157 8.52 9.60 10.07
CA VAL A 157 7.87 9.72 8.75
C VAL A 157 6.51 9.00 8.70
N VAL A 158 6.41 7.88 9.41
CA VAL A 158 5.16 7.12 9.53
C VAL A 158 4.38 7.46 10.80
N GLY A 159 4.86 8.40 11.60
CA GLY A 159 4.25 8.80 12.85
C GLY A 159 4.40 7.77 13.97
N SER A 160 5.37 6.85 13.87
CA SER A 160 5.63 5.83 14.90
C SER A 160 6.46 6.41 16.05
N ASN A 161 5.92 6.35 17.25
CA ASN A 161 6.54 6.74 18.51
C ASN A 161 5.79 6.08 19.68
N ASP A 162 6.25 6.26 20.92
CA ASP A 162 5.66 5.60 22.10
C ASP A 162 4.19 5.99 22.36
N VAL A 163 3.75 7.16 21.90
CA VAL A 163 2.37 7.63 22.05
C VAL A 163 1.46 6.94 21.02
N THR A 164 1.92 6.79 19.78
CA THR A 164 1.12 6.28 18.65
C THR A 164 1.23 4.77 18.48
N ALA A 165 2.23 4.13 19.07
CA ALA A 165 2.44 2.68 18.96
C ALA A 165 1.17 1.86 19.25
N PRO A 166 0.42 2.10 20.36
CA PRO A 166 -0.80 1.35 20.64
C PRO A 166 -1.87 1.51 19.54
N VAL A 167 -2.04 2.72 18.98
CA VAL A 167 -3.01 2.99 17.90
C VAL A 167 -2.63 2.21 16.65
N ILE A 168 -1.35 2.22 16.28
CA ILE A 168 -0.84 1.49 15.09
C ILE A 168 -1.08 -0.01 15.25
N GLU A 169 -0.71 -0.57 16.40
CA GLU A 169 -0.82 -2.02 16.65
C GLU A 169 -2.26 -2.50 16.73
N ASP A 170 -3.13 -1.75 17.40
CA ASP A 170 -4.55 -2.08 17.50
C ASP A 170 -5.24 -1.96 16.15
N SER A 171 -4.89 -0.93 15.34
CA SER A 171 -5.41 -0.80 13.98
C SER A 171 -5.00 -1.99 13.09
N TYR A 172 -3.76 -2.46 13.20
CA TYR A 172 -3.30 -3.65 12.47
C TYR A 172 -4.11 -4.89 12.85
N ARG A 173 -4.34 -5.13 14.14
CA ARG A 173 -5.13 -6.28 14.63
C ARG A 173 -6.58 -6.21 14.14
N ARG A 174 -7.22 -5.04 14.21
CA ARG A 174 -8.59 -4.84 13.72
C ARG A 174 -8.69 -5.01 12.21
N PHE A 175 -7.70 -4.52 11.47
CA PHE A 175 -7.62 -4.75 10.02
C PHE A 175 -7.50 -6.24 9.70
N LEU A 176 -6.63 -6.99 10.40
CA LEU A 176 -6.51 -8.44 10.21
C LEU A 176 -7.82 -9.16 10.51
N ASP A 177 -8.55 -8.75 11.55
CA ASP A 177 -9.85 -9.33 11.90
C ASP A 177 -10.91 -9.05 10.81
N ALA A 178 -11.01 -7.79 10.37
CA ALA A 178 -11.92 -7.39 9.31
C ALA A 178 -11.62 -8.12 7.99
N LEU A 179 -10.35 -8.19 7.57
CA LEU A 179 -9.92 -8.91 6.38
C LEU A 179 -10.16 -10.42 6.52
N ASN A 180 -9.85 -11.02 7.68
CA ASN A 180 -10.13 -12.44 7.91
C ASN A 180 -11.63 -12.77 7.79
N ASN A 181 -12.50 -11.89 8.27
CA ASN A 181 -13.94 -12.06 8.14
C ASN A 181 -14.41 -11.88 6.69
N HIS A 182 -13.88 -10.88 5.99
CA HIS A 182 -14.17 -10.68 4.57
C HIS A 182 -13.76 -11.90 3.72
N LEU A 183 -12.57 -12.44 3.95
CA LEU A 183 -12.05 -13.61 3.24
C LEU A 183 -12.79 -14.94 3.53
N LYS A 184 -13.78 -14.95 4.44
CA LYS A 184 -14.72 -16.09 4.58
C LYS A 184 -15.79 -16.09 3.49
N GLU A 185 -16.07 -14.93 2.92
CA GLU A 185 -17.15 -14.71 1.94
C GLU A 185 -16.60 -14.52 0.52
N LEU A 186 -15.53 -13.72 0.38
CA LEU A 186 -14.94 -13.36 -0.91
C LEU A 186 -13.44 -13.64 -0.93
N PRO A 187 -12.88 -14.13 -2.05
CA PRO A 187 -11.46 -14.46 -2.15
C PRO A 187 -10.53 -13.24 -2.22
N PHE A 188 -11.05 -12.06 -2.55
CA PHE A 188 -10.32 -10.81 -2.65
C PHE A 188 -11.18 -9.67 -2.08
N LEU A 189 -10.53 -8.55 -1.71
CA LEU A 189 -11.23 -7.35 -1.22
C LEU A 189 -12.30 -6.88 -2.21
N MET A 190 -11.94 -6.83 -3.48
CA MET A 190 -12.81 -6.30 -4.52
C MET A 190 -13.72 -7.36 -5.17
N GLY A 191 -13.81 -8.59 -4.64
CA GLY A 191 -14.76 -9.59 -5.12
C GLY A 191 -14.15 -10.94 -5.46
N ALA A 192 -14.52 -11.52 -6.60
CA ALA A 192 -14.00 -12.79 -7.12
C ALA A 192 -12.71 -12.61 -7.93
N ARG A 193 -12.25 -11.37 -8.13
CA ARG A 193 -10.99 -11.00 -8.77
C ARG A 193 -10.32 -9.86 -8.01
N PRO A 194 -8.96 -9.79 -8.01
CA PRO A 194 -8.28 -8.74 -7.27
C PRO A 194 -8.35 -7.39 -7.96
N GLY A 195 -8.57 -6.34 -7.16
CA GLY A 195 -8.38 -4.94 -7.54
C GLY A 195 -7.02 -4.39 -7.10
N SER A 196 -6.70 -3.14 -7.46
CA SER A 196 -5.45 -2.48 -7.02
C SER A 196 -5.37 -2.36 -5.49
N ALA A 197 -6.50 -2.26 -4.79
CA ALA A 197 -6.60 -2.30 -3.33
C ALA A 197 -6.06 -3.62 -2.74
N ASP A 198 -6.39 -4.76 -3.38
CA ASP A 198 -5.87 -6.06 -2.95
C ASP A 198 -4.35 -6.10 -3.00
N PHE A 199 -3.76 -5.59 -4.09
CA PHE A 199 -2.32 -5.56 -4.27
C PHE A 199 -1.61 -4.57 -3.35
N ALA A 200 -2.24 -3.44 -3.01
CA ALA A 200 -1.72 -2.50 -2.02
C ALA A 200 -1.66 -3.13 -0.63
N CYS A 201 -2.77 -3.70 -0.16
CA CYS A 201 -2.82 -4.43 1.10
C CYS A 201 -1.86 -5.62 1.11
N PHE A 202 -1.84 -6.42 0.03
CA PHE A 202 -0.91 -7.53 -0.13
C PHE A 202 0.55 -7.09 0.03
N GLY A 203 0.96 -6.01 -0.64
CA GLY A 203 2.34 -5.52 -0.56
C GLY A 203 2.79 -5.32 0.88
N GLN A 204 2.01 -4.60 1.69
CA GLN A 204 2.29 -4.37 3.10
C GLN A 204 2.23 -5.67 3.93
N LEU A 205 1.21 -6.49 3.68
CA LEU A 205 1.03 -7.74 4.39
C LEU A 205 2.13 -8.77 4.10
N THR A 206 2.81 -8.73 2.95
CA THR A 206 3.98 -9.61 2.72
C THR A 206 5.05 -9.41 3.78
N GLN A 207 5.24 -8.18 4.22
CA GLN A 207 6.20 -7.83 5.26
C GLN A 207 5.64 -8.16 6.65
N LEU A 208 4.45 -7.69 6.95
CA LEU A 208 3.77 -7.83 8.22
C LEU A 208 3.39 -9.29 8.59
N THR A 209 3.16 -10.17 7.62
CA THR A 209 2.72 -11.54 7.91
C THR A 209 3.79 -12.60 7.66
N GLN A 210 4.86 -12.28 6.92
CA GLN A 210 5.84 -13.29 6.48
C GLN A 210 7.30 -12.91 6.75
N PHE A 211 7.59 -11.61 6.94
CA PHE A 211 8.97 -11.16 7.12
C PHE A 211 9.25 -10.70 8.56
N ASP A 212 8.54 -9.70 9.07
CA ASP A 212 8.82 -9.09 10.36
C ASP A 212 8.29 -9.99 11.51
N PRO A 213 9.13 -10.51 12.44
CA PRO A 213 8.76 -11.60 13.37
C PRO A 213 7.55 -11.32 14.26
N THR A 214 7.48 -10.10 14.82
CA THR A 214 6.42 -9.73 15.76
C THR A 214 5.04 -9.74 15.11
N PRO A 215 4.78 -9.02 14.02
CA PRO A 215 3.47 -9.01 13.38
C PRO A 215 3.18 -10.32 12.63
N ALA A 216 4.22 -11.02 12.11
CA ALA A 216 4.04 -12.32 11.46
C ALA A 216 3.53 -13.38 12.44
N ARG A 217 4.02 -13.39 13.68
CA ARG A 217 3.50 -14.29 14.73
C ARG A 217 2.03 -14.01 15.03
N ILE A 218 1.61 -12.74 15.09
CA ILE A 218 0.20 -12.37 15.28
C ILE A 218 -0.65 -12.96 14.15
N ALA A 219 -0.24 -12.73 12.91
CA ALA A 219 -0.97 -13.21 11.74
C ALA A 219 -1.03 -14.74 11.68
N ALA A 220 0.09 -15.43 11.84
CA ALA A 220 0.16 -16.89 11.77
C ALA A 220 -0.65 -17.58 12.87
N THR A 221 -0.67 -17.03 14.10
CA THR A 221 -1.35 -17.67 15.23
C THR A 221 -2.83 -17.34 15.31
N SER A 222 -3.23 -16.11 14.98
CA SER A 222 -4.60 -15.62 15.17
C SER A 222 -5.39 -15.50 13.87
N TYR A 223 -4.70 -15.29 12.73
CA TYR A 223 -5.33 -15.04 11.43
C TYR A 223 -4.71 -15.90 10.30
N PRO A 224 -4.69 -17.25 10.45
CA PRO A 224 -4.02 -18.13 9.47
C PRO A 224 -4.61 -18.03 8.06
N ARG A 225 -5.88 -17.61 7.92
CA ARG A 225 -6.51 -17.35 6.63
C ARG A 225 -5.85 -16.17 5.90
N VAL A 226 -5.60 -15.06 6.62
CA VAL A 226 -4.92 -13.89 6.05
C VAL A 226 -3.47 -14.25 5.68
N HIS A 227 -2.76 -14.97 6.57
CA HIS A 227 -1.40 -15.45 6.28
C HIS A 227 -1.37 -16.31 4.99
N ALA A 228 -2.31 -17.24 4.84
CA ALA A 228 -2.43 -18.08 3.64
C ALA A 228 -2.83 -17.25 2.40
N TRP A 229 -3.72 -16.27 2.56
CA TRP A 229 -4.13 -15.37 1.47
C TRP A 229 -2.93 -14.59 0.91
N VAL A 230 -2.05 -14.06 1.75
CA VAL A 230 -0.83 -13.37 1.32
C VAL A 230 0.05 -14.28 0.47
N SER A 231 0.24 -15.54 0.88
CA SER A 231 1.02 -16.51 0.08
C SER A 231 0.37 -16.80 -1.28
N LYS A 232 -0.97 -16.83 -1.35
CA LYS A 232 -1.70 -17.02 -2.61
C LYS A 232 -1.64 -15.79 -3.52
N MET A 233 -1.68 -14.59 -2.95
CA MET A 233 -1.64 -13.33 -3.70
C MET A 233 -0.30 -13.09 -4.42
N GLU A 234 0.75 -13.79 -4.04
CA GLU A 234 2.09 -13.67 -4.62
C GLU A 234 2.10 -13.85 -6.15
N ASP A 235 1.28 -14.78 -6.64
CA ASP A 235 1.13 -15.03 -8.07
C ASP A 235 -0.30 -15.47 -8.41
N GLN A 236 -1.06 -14.55 -8.99
CA GLN A 236 -2.40 -14.77 -9.52
C GLN A 236 -2.43 -14.84 -11.04
N SER A 237 -1.30 -15.15 -11.70
CA SER A 237 -1.22 -15.26 -13.17
C SER A 237 -2.11 -16.36 -13.72
N GLY A 238 -2.36 -17.43 -12.93
CA GLY A 238 -3.25 -18.53 -13.29
C GLY A 238 -4.74 -18.26 -13.14
N LEU A 239 -5.15 -17.16 -12.47
CA LEU A 239 -6.56 -16.80 -12.32
C LEU A 239 -7.12 -16.27 -13.64
N GLU A 240 -8.25 -16.83 -14.12
CA GLU A 240 -8.99 -16.25 -15.25
C GLU A 240 -10.15 -15.41 -14.67
N PRO A 241 -10.05 -14.07 -14.71
CA PRO A 241 -11.06 -13.21 -14.14
C PRO A 241 -12.33 -13.19 -15.00
N SER A 242 -13.50 -13.31 -14.36
CA SER A 242 -14.78 -13.01 -15.02
C SER A 242 -14.98 -11.50 -15.16
N ALA A 243 -15.77 -11.08 -16.15
CA ALA A 243 -16.08 -9.66 -16.37
C ALA A 243 -16.83 -9.06 -15.17
N ASP A 244 -17.74 -9.82 -14.58
CA ASP A 244 -18.58 -9.49 -13.42
C ASP A 244 -17.92 -9.86 -12.06
N GLY A 245 -16.61 -10.06 -12.03
CA GLY A 245 -15.92 -10.56 -10.86
C GLY A 245 -15.65 -9.52 -9.76
N PHE A 246 -15.87 -8.24 -10.00
CA PHE A 246 -15.81 -7.20 -8.96
C PHE A 246 -17.14 -7.13 -8.18
N VAL A 247 -17.09 -6.60 -6.96
CA VAL A 247 -18.28 -6.35 -6.15
C VAL A 247 -19.24 -5.40 -6.87
N SER A 248 -20.55 -5.56 -6.61
CA SER A 248 -21.56 -4.63 -7.10
C SER A 248 -21.76 -3.48 -6.12
N PRO A 249 -21.92 -2.23 -6.57
CA PRO A 249 -22.29 -1.13 -5.68
C PRO A 249 -23.70 -1.28 -5.10
N ASP A 250 -24.61 -1.97 -5.81
CA ASP A 250 -26.01 -2.19 -5.39
C ASP A 250 -26.14 -3.34 -4.37
N ASP A 251 -25.13 -4.22 -4.28
CA ASP A 251 -25.04 -5.32 -3.32
C ASP A 251 -23.65 -5.31 -2.67
N PHE A 252 -23.33 -4.18 -2.03
CA PHE A 252 -21.99 -3.95 -1.49
C PHE A 252 -21.77 -4.80 -0.23
N PRO A 253 -20.70 -5.61 -0.15
CA PRO A 253 -20.48 -6.53 0.95
C PRO A 253 -20.32 -5.81 2.30
N ALA A 254 -21.10 -6.20 3.29
CA ALA A 254 -21.00 -5.63 4.64
C ALA A 254 -19.61 -5.82 5.26
N THR A 255 -18.93 -6.92 4.89
CA THR A 255 -17.56 -7.24 5.31
C THR A 255 -16.53 -6.28 4.71
N LEU A 256 -16.74 -5.80 3.48
CA LEU A 256 -15.91 -4.73 2.89
C LEU A 256 -16.22 -3.39 3.55
N GLY A 257 -17.49 -3.12 3.88
CA GLY A 257 -17.90 -1.96 4.67
C GLY A 257 -17.25 -1.92 6.06
N ALA A 258 -16.96 -3.07 6.66
CA ALA A 258 -16.22 -3.14 7.93
C ALA A 258 -14.75 -2.70 7.79
N ILE A 259 -14.11 -2.98 6.64
CA ILE A 259 -12.75 -2.50 6.32
C ILE A 259 -12.77 -0.99 6.10
N LEU A 260 -13.77 -0.46 5.39
CA LEU A 260 -13.95 0.99 5.25
C LEU A 260 -14.14 1.68 6.60
N LYS A 261 -14.87 1.07 7.55
CA LYS A 261 -15.02 1.60 8.91
C LYS A 261 -13.68 1.64 9.68
N GLU A 262 -12.81 0.67 9.48
CA GLU A 262 -11.46 0.72 10.07
C GLU A 262 -10.63 1.84 9.45
N ALA A 263 -10.72 2.04 8.13
CA ALA A 263 -10.09 3.18 7.46
C ALA A 263 -10.63 4.51 7.98
N GLY A 264 -11.94 4.65 8.11
CA GLY A 264 -12.58 5.85 8.69
C GLY A 264 -12.17 6.13 10.13
N ARG A 265 -11.96 5.08 10.93
CA ARG A 265 -11.56 5.19 12.34
C ARG A 265 -10.13 5.72 12.52
N THR A 266 -9.21 5.36 11.65
CA THR A 266 -7.77 5.55 11.87
C THR A 266 -7.11 6.41 10.80
N TYR A 267 -7.20 6.01 9.55
CA TYR A 267 -6.56 6.70 8.43
C TYR A 267 -7.16 8.08 8.18
N VAL A 268 -8.48 8.20 8.17
CA VAL A 268 -9.18 9.46 7.84
C VAL A 268 -8.80 10.61 8.75
N PRO A 269 -8.90 10.50 10.11
CA PRO A 269 -8.56 11.62 10.99
C PRO A 269 -7.10 12.05 10.83
N VAL A 270 -6.16 11.11 10.62
CA VAL A 270 -4.75 11.45 10.42
C VAL A 270 -4.51 12.15 9.09
N MET A 271 -5.13 11.70 8.00
CA MET A 271 -5.01 12.34 6.68
C MET A 271 -5.54 13.78 6.69
N LEU A 272 -6.69 14.00 7.33
CA LEU A 272 -7.29 15.34 7.45
C LEU A 272 -6.44 16.27 8.32
N ALA A 273 -5.99 15.78 9.48
CA ALA A 273 -5.15 16.57 10.39
C ALA A 273 -3.79 16.91 9.78
N ASN A 274 -3.20 15.94 9.03
CA ASN A 274 -1.93 16.17 8.33
C ASN A 274 -2.08 17.24 7.23
N ALA A 275 -3.13 17.18 6.43
CA ALA A 275 -3.38 18.20 5.41
C ALA A 275 -3.60 19.59 6.04
N ALA A 276 -4.40 19.66 7.11
CA ALA A 276 -4.64 20.92 7.83
C ALA A 276 -3.36 21.49 8.47
N ALA A 277 -2.50 20.65 9.02
CA ALA A 277 -1.23 21.08 9.59
C ALA A 277 -0.30 21.68 8.52
N ILE A 278 -0.25 21.07 7.33
CA ILE A 278 0.55 21.58 6.20
C ILE A 278 0.00 22.91 5.72
N ASP A 279 -1.31 23.02 5.53
CA ASP A 279 -1.97 24.26 5.07
C ASP A 279 -1.74 25.42 6.06
N GLN A 280 -1.65 25.13 7.35
CA GLN A 280 -1.40 26.10 8.41
C GLN A 280 0.09 26.32 8.72
N GLY A 281 1.00 25.56 8.11
CA GLY A 281 2.44 25.64 8.37
C GLY A 281 2.84 25.21 9.79
N LEU A 282 2.11 24.26 10.37
CA LEU A 282 2.40 23.73 11.70
C LEU A 282 3.60 22.74 11.63
N GLU A 283 4.38 22.69 12.70
CA GLU A 283 5.51 21.75 12.82
C GLU A 283 5.08 20.35 13.30
N GLN A 284 3.85 20.24 13.84
CA GLN A 284 3.33 19.00 14.39
C GLN A 284 1.86 18.81 14.05
N VAL A 285 1.50 17.60 13.66
CA VAL A 285 0.13 17.10 13.59
C VAL A 285 -0.25 16.55 14.96
N THR A 286 -1.40 16.95 15.49
CA THR A 286 -1.99 16.38 16.71
C THR A 286 -3.48 16.17 16.48
N VAL A 287 -3.96 14.95 16.69
CA VAL A 287 -5.37 14.58 16.50
C VAL A 287 -5.75 13.39 17.40
N GLU A 288 -7.01 13.28 17.76
CA GLU A 288 -7.56 12.09 18.42
C GLU A 288 -7.86 11.02 17.38
N VAL A 289 -7.33 9.80 17.59
CA VAL A 289 -7.57 8.62 16.78
C VAL A 289 -8.02 7.50 17.69
N ASP A 290 -9.25 7.04 17.53
CA ASP A 290 -9.83 5.95 18.33
C ASP A 290 -9.72 6.17 19.85
N GLY A 291 -9.95 7.42 20.29
CA GLY A 291 -9.88 7.82 21.69
C GLY A 291 -8.46 7.95 22.27
N SER A 292 -7.45 7.91 21.42
CA SER A 292 -6.05 8.08 21.78
C SER A 292 -5.41 9.22 21.00
N THR A 293 -4.44 9.91 21.63
CA THR A 293 -3.72 10.98 20.96
C THR A 293 -2.80 10.42 19.88
N TRP A 294 -2.87 10.99 18.69
CA TRP A 294 -1.91 10.78 17.60
C TRP A 294 -1.06 12.02 17.42
N THR A 295 0.25 11.83 17.32
CA THR A 295 1.19 12.94 17.06
C THR A 295 2.27 12.49 16.08
N GLN A 296 2.50 13.31 15.04
CA GLN A 296 3.56 13.09 14.04
C GLN A 296 4.05 14.43 13.47
N GLU A 297 5.18 14.41 12.77
CA GLU A 297 5.57 15.51 11.90
C GLU A 297 4.67 15.55 10.66
N PRO A 298 4.34 16.74 10.11
CA PRO A 298 3.58 16.85 8.87
C PRO A 298 4.30 16.15 7.70
N PHE A 299 3.55 15.35 6.95
CA PHE A 299 4.07 14.63 5.81
C PHE A 299 3.41 15.11 4.51
N PRO A 300 4.10 15.96 3.70
CA PRO A 300 3.51 16.60 2.52
C PRO A 300 2.98 15.62 1.47
N TYR A 301 3.58 14.44 1.34
CA TYR A 301 3.13 13.44 0.36
C TYR A 301 1.71 12.94 0.68
N GLN A 302 1.38 12.67 1.95
CA GLN A 302 0.03 12.23 2.34
C GLN A 302 -1.04 13.32 2.09
N ALA A 303 -0.71 14.61 2.24
CA ALA A 303 -1.63 15.68 1.86
C ALA A 303 -1.90 15.70 0.35
N LYS A 304 -0.90 15.34 -0.45
CA LYS A 304 -1.04 15.18 -1.90
C LYS A 304 -1.91 13.96 -2.25
N CYS A 305 -1.77 12.85 -1.54
CA CYS A 305 -2.64 11.68 -1.69
C CYS A 305 -4.12 12.05 -1.42
N LEU A 306 -4.38 12.77 -0.32
CA LEU A 306 -5.73 13.29 -0.04
C LEU A 306 -6.26 14.20 -1.16
N GLN A 307 -5.41 15.08 -1.70
CA GLN A 307 -5.80 15.92 -2.82
C GLN A 307 -6.18 15.09 -4.05
N TRP A 308 -5.43 14.04 -4.37
CA TRP A 308 -5.74 13.15 -5.49
C TRP A 308 -7.04 12.37 -5.26
N LEU A 309 -7.29 11.86 -4.05
CA LEU A 309 -8.56 11.23 -3.69
C LEU A 309 -9.74 12.19 -3.92
N ARG A 310 -9.62 13.45 -3.49
CA ARG A 310 -10.65 14.48 -3.71
C ARG A 310 -10.87 14.81 -5.19
N ILE A 311 -9.81 14.80 -5.99
CA ILE A 311 -9.93 14.98 -7.45
C ILE A 311 -10.69 13.82 -8.06
N GLU A 312 -10.36 12.58 -7.74
CA GLU A 312 -11.06 11.39 -8.27
C GLU A 312 -12.52 11.37 -7.81
N TYR A 313 -12.78 11.66 -6.53
CA TYR A 313 -14.15 11.80 -6.03
C TYR A 313 -14.93 12.90 -6.76
N SER A 314 -14.30 14.02 -7.10
CA SER A 314 -14.94 15.12 -7.83
C SER A 314 -15.32 14.77 -9.27
N ARG A 315 -14.74 13.73 -9.85
CA ARG A 315 -15.04 13.23 -11.20
C ARG A 315 -16.25 12.33 -11.26
N LEU A 316 -16.67 11.79 -10.11
CA LEU A 316 -17.93 11.05 -10.00
C LEU A 316 -19.10 12.00 -10.24
N ASP A 317 -20.07 11.60 -11.03
CA ASP A 317 -21.26 12.38 -11.33
C ASP A 317 -22.55 11.61 -10.97
N GLY A 318 -23.66 12.33 -10.89
CA GLY A 318 -25.02 11.81 -10.77
C GLY A 318 -25.14 10.57 -9.89
N GLU A 319 -25.55 9.47 -10.49
CA GLU A 319 -25.81 8.20 -9.83
C GLU A 319 -24.56 7.56 -9.22
N ASP A 320 -23.40 7.68 -9.89
CA ASP A 320 -22.14 7.11 -9.39
C ASP A 320 -21.70 7.77 -8.09
N ARG A 321 -21.90 9.10 -8.00
CA ARG A 321 -21.67 9.86 -6.77
C ARG A 321 -22.62 9.42 -5.65
N GLU A 322 -23.91 9.31 -5.95
CA GLU A 322 -24.90 8.89 -4.97
C GLU A 322 -24.63 7.48 -4.42
N ARG A 323 -24.27 6.53 -5.30
CA ARG A 323 -23.90 5.17 -4.90
C ARG A 323 -22.62 5.15 -4.03
N THR A 324 -21.62 5.95 -4.39
CA THR A 324 -20.40 6.10 -3.60
C THR A 324 -20.71 6.66 -2.23
N ASP A 325 -21.53 7.72 -2.14
CA ASP A 325 -21.92 8.33 -0.88
C ASP A 325 -22.69 7.35 0.02
N GLN A 326 -23.57 6.52 -0.58
CA GLN A 326 -24.28 5.46 0.15
C GLN A 326 -23.34 4.41 0.73
N ILE A 327 -22.31 3.98 -0.05
CA ILE A 327 -21.30 3.03 0.43
C ILE A 327 -20.47 3.63 1.57
N LEU A 328 -20.08 4.89 1.46
CA LEU A 328 -19.26 5.56 2.45
C LEU A 328 -20.03 5.98 3.71
N ALA A 329 -21.36 6.12 3.63
CA ALA A 329 -22.18 6.58 4.73
C ALA A 329 -21.99 5.75 6.01
N GLY A 330 -21.65 6.43 7.12
CA GLY A 330 -21.43 5.79 8.42
C GLY A 330 -20.16 4.93 8.52
N THR A 331 -19.26 5.03 7.54
CA THR A 331 -17.92 4.43 7.63
C THR A 331 -16.89 5.40 8.24
N GLY A 332 -17.15 6.71 8.20
CA GLY A 332 -16.21 7.78 8.53
C GLY A 332 -15.30 8.19 7.35
N CYS A 333 -15.30 7.43 6.25
CA CYS A 333 -14.53 7.78 5.06
C CYS A 333 -15.13 8.96 4.28
N ASP A 334 -16.43 9.19 4.40
CA ASP A 334 -17.14 10.35 3.84
C ASP A 334 -16.57 11.69 4.33
N GLU A 335 -15.96 11.74 5.51
CA GLU A 335 -15.33 12.95 6.06
C GLU A 335 -14.16 13.48 5.20
N LEU A 336 -13.49 12.60 4.42
CA LEU A 336 -12.40 13.02 3.50
C LEU A 336 -12.91 14.01 2.43
N PHE A 337 -14.19 13.94 2.08
CA PHE A 337 -14.81 14.65 0.97
C PHE A 337 -15.76 15.78 1.44
N ASN A 338 -16.12 15.78 2.72
CA ASN A 338 -16.90 16.85 3.32
C ASN A 338 -16.00 18.08 3.53
N ARG A 339 -15.99 19.03 2.57
CA ARG A 339 -15.38 20.35 2.81
C ARG A 339 -16.20 21.03 3.92
N LYS A 340 -15.63 21.19 5.10
CA LYS A 340 -16.00 22.30 5.99
C LYS A 340 -15.39 23.56 5.35
N ASP A 341 -16.21 24.31 4.60
CA ASP A 341 -15.89 25.67 4.14
C ASP A 341 -15.48 26.55 5.33
#